data_f061998e9fb8125a7d958e923e9ac880
#
_entry.id   f061998e9fb8125a7d958e923e9ac880
#
_cell.length_a   1.000
_cell.length_b   1.000
_cell.length_c   1.000
_cell.angle_alpha   90.00
_cell.angle_beta   90.00
_cell.angle_gamma   90.00
#
_symmetry.space_group_name_H-M   'P 1'
#
loop_
_entity.id
_entity.type
_entity.pdbx_description
1 polymer ?
#
loop_
_entity_poly.entity_id
_entity_poly.type
_entity_poly.pdbx_seq_one_letter_code
_entity_poly.pdbx_strand_id
1 'polypeptide(L)'
;MRIIRPVFSATGLLITATIIMCLTLLPIGCERRSPSMTMLTQVPQRRTVVGYKRTEFGAGWGSSTTRPGCSVRDDMLQTQLTVLAESDRCRPIAQGICPYSGRVISSDPAMAAGEPIELDHIFPLSAAWDMGAYAWPMAKRLAFANDPANLVAVAKAENQAKSDSLPSEWLPSDSSRRCWYVNQLADIAVTYELAVSAADAAVMRHQCPMG
;
A
#
# COMPACT_ATOMS: atom_id res chain seq x y z
N MET A 1 2.64 39.09 -79.62
CA MET A 1 2.25 39.34 -78.20
C MET A 1 2.49 38.05 -77.46
N ARG A 2 3.65 37.93 -76.80
CA ARG A 2 4.07 36.70 -76.07
C ARG A 2 3.88 36.99 -74.56
N ILE A 3 3.03 36.17 -73.95
CA ILE A 3 2.78 36.25 -72.52
C ILE A 3 3.76 35.30 -71.83
N ILE A 4 4.64 35.84 -71.02
CA ILE A 4 5.60 35.10 -70.21
C ILE A 4 4.92 34.77 -68.89
N ARG A 5 4.78 33.48 -68.54
CA ARG A 5 4.32 33.02 -67.23
C ARG A 5 5.52 32.86 -66.29
N PRO A 6 5.47 33.35 -65.08
CA PRO A 6 6.48 33.06 -64.09
C PRO A 6 6.31 31.64 -63.47
N VAL A 7 7.38 30.91 -63.45
CA VAL A 7 7.49 29.62 -62.73
C VAL A 7 7.83 29.91 -61.28
N PHE A 8 6.90 29.65 -60.38
CA PHE A 8 7.19 29.63 -58.95
C PHE A 8 7.68 28.27 -58.57
N SER A 9 8.95 28.18 -58.21
CA SER A 9 9.56 27.01 -57.55
C SER A 9 9.19 27.03 -56.07
N ALA A 10 8.33 26.10 -55.66
CA ALA A 10 8.06 25.87 -54.24
C ALA A 10 9.02 24.83 -53.70
N THR A 11 10.12 25.32 -53.13
CA THR A 11 10.98 24.47 -52.27
C THR A 11 10.28 24.31 -50.90
N GLY A 12 9.52 23.25 -50.80
CA GLY A 12 8.89 22.84 -49.53
C GLY A 12 9.95 22.33 -48.57
N LEU A 13 10.20 23.12 -47.52
CA LEU A 13 11.04 22.71 -46.39
C LEU A 13 10.23 21.76 -45.52
N LEU A 14 10.46 20.46 -45.63
CA LEU A 14 9.94 19.42 -44.75
C LEU A 14 10.67 19.52 -43.39
N ILE A 15 10.07 20.24 -42.47
CA ILE A 15 10.48 20.21 -41.07
C ILE A 15 9.88 18.93 -40.49
N THR A 16 10.65 17.87 -40.45
CA THR A 16 10.34 16.66 -39.68
C THR A 16 10.52 17.01 -38.20
N ALA A 17 9.43 17.35 -37.53
CA ALA A 17 9.38 17.46 -36.08
C ALA A 17 9.56 16.04 -35.48
N THR A 18 10.79 15.69 -35.17
CA THR A 18 11.08 14.52 -34.36
C THR A 18 10.64 14.82 -32.96
N ILE A 19 9.43 14.39 -32.60
CA ILE A 19 8.97 14.37 -31.20
C ILE A 19 9.83 13.31 -30.50
N ILE A 20 10.90 13.75 -29.87
CA ILE A 20 11.64 12.95 -28.89
C ILE A 20 10.68 12.84 -27.70
N MET A 21 9.91 11.74 -27.68
CA MET A 21 9.16 11.32 -26.52
C MET A 21 10.21 10.89 -25.47
N CYS A 22 10.69 11.85 -24.71
CA CYS A 22 11.50 11.62 -23.54
C CYS A 22 10.59 10.88 -22.54
N LEU A 23 10.54 9.53 -22.65
CA LEU A 23 10.10 8.69 -21.55
C LEU A 23 11.08 9.03 -20.41
N THR A 24 10.68 9.95 -19.54
CA THR A 24 11.28 10.07 -18.23
C THR A 24 11.00 8.75 -17.53
N LEU A 25 11.94 7.82 -17.66
CA LEU A 25 12.14 6.77 -16.67
C LEU A 25 12.38 7.53 -15.37
N LEU A 26 11.27 7.82 -14.66
CA LEU A 26 11.38 8.22 -13.27
C LEU A 26 12.24 7.12 -12.65
N PRO A 27 13.40 7.44 -12.08
CA PRO A 27 14.18 6.44 -11.38
C PRO A 27 13.20 5.81 -10.40
N ILE A 28 13.19 4.47 -10.32
CA ILE A 28 12.53 3.73 -9.23
C ILE A 28 13.10 4.38 -7.99
N GLY A 29 12.30 5.33 -7.44
CA GLY A 29 12.81 6.37 -6.56
C GLY A 29 13.37 5.71 -5.32
N CYS A 30 14.55 6.11 -4.96
CA CYS A 30 15.03 5.97 -3.59
C CYS A 30 13.94 6.62 -2.71
N GLU A 31 13.04 5.81 -2.18
CA GLU A 31 11.93 6.30 -1.38
C GLU A 31 12.52 6.97 -0.14
N ARG A 32 12.20 8.25 0.01
CA ARG A 32 12.75 9.05 1.11
C ARG A 32 12.02 8.71 2.40
N ARG A 33 12.71 8.93 3.51
CA ARG A 33 12.12 8.78 4.84
C ARG A 33 10.94 9.73 5.00
N SER A 34 9.78 9.18 5.45
CA SER A 34 8.61 9.98 5.81
C SER A 34 8.93 10.94 6.99
N PRO A 35 8.42 12.18 7.00
CA PRO A 35 8.47 13.07 8.16
C PRO A 35 7.94 12.42 9.44
N SER A 36 6.95 11.56 9.35
CA SER A 36 6.35 10.83 10.47
C SER A 36 7.38 10.00 11.26
N MET A 37 8.46 9.56 10.62
CA MET A 37 9.57 8.85 11.30
C MET A 37 10.22 9.67 12.42
N THR A 38 10.18 10.99 12.35
CA THR A 38 10.74 11.88 13.38
C THR A 38 9.71 12.20 14.48
N MET A 39 8.44 11.91 14.23
CA MET A 39 7.31 12.21 15.12
C MET A 39 6.83 10.99 15.93
N LEU A 40 7.44 9.83 15.70
CA LEU A 40 7.05 8.58 16.36
C LEU A 40 7.14 8.69 17.89
N THR A 41 6.05 8.38 18.56
CA THR A 41 6.05 8.11 20.01
C THR A 41 6.73 6.76 20.26
N GLN A 42 7.78 6.76 21.09
CA GLN A 42 8.55 5.55 21.37
C GLN A 42 8.38 5.07 22.78
N VAL A 43 8.29 3.76 22.95
CA VAL A 43 8.34 3.06 24.24
C VAL A 43 9.56 2.13 24.25
N PRO A 44 10.11 1.77 25.42
CA PRO A 44 11.29 0.89 25.48
C PRO A 44 11.07 -0.44 24.77
N GLN A 45 9.88 -1.04 24.93
CA GLN A 45 9.50 -2.33 24.33
C GLN A 45 7.98 -2.44 24.20
N ARG A 46 7.51 -3.25 23.25
CA ARG A 46 6.10 -3.68 23.18
C ARG A 46 5.80 -4.57 24.39
N ARG A 47 4.72 -4.29 25.07
CA ARG A 47 4.22 -5.10 26.20
C ARG A 47 2.83 -5.61 25.84
N THR A 48 2.60 -6.90 25.99
CA THR A 48 1.28 -7.50 25.77
C THR A 48 0.28 -6.93 26.78
N VAL A 49 -0.76 -6.32 26.25
CA VAL A 49 -1.89 -5.82 27.04
C VAL A 49 -2.99 -6.88 27.00
N VAL A 50 -3.39 -7.37 28.17
CA VAL A 50 -4.46 -8.38 28.27
C VAL A 50 -5.79 -7.86 27.73
N GLY A 51 -6.64 -8.77 27.23
CA GLY A 51 -7.98 -8.43 26.78
C GLY A 51 -8.10 -8.23 25.26
N TYR A 52 -7.02 -8.33 24.48
CA TYR A 52 -7.13 -8.32 23.02
C TYR A 52 -8.03 -9.45 22.53
N LYS A 53 -8.99 -9.05 21.70
CA LYS A 53 -9.76 -9.93 20.83
C LYS A 53 -9.93 -9.21 19.51
N ARG A 54 -9.84 -9.90 18.38
CA ARG A 54 -10.06 -9.27 17.08
C ARG A 54 -11.41 -8.54 16.99
N THR A 55 -12.42 -9.04 17.69
CA THR A 55 -13.76 -8.43 17.76
C THR A 55 -13.79 -7.07 18.44
N GLU A 56 -12.75 -6.69 19.19
CA GLU A 56 -12.59 -5.33 19.73
C GLU A 56 -12.40 -4.28 18.62
N PHE A 57 -12.03 -4.73 17.42
CA PHE A 57 -11.90 -3.91 16.22
C PHE A 57 -13.02 -4.17 15.20
N GLY A 58 -14.12 -4.81 15.62
CA GLY A 58 -15.27 -5.15 14.80
C GLY A 58 -15.39 -6.63 14.47
N ALA A 59 -16.59 -7.05 14.11
CA ALA A 59 -16.91 -8.46 13.79
C ALA A 59 -16.37 -8.91 12.41
N GLY A 60 -15.80 -7.99 11.62
CA GLY A 60 -15.31 -8.22 10.26
C GLY A 60 -15.02 -6.91 9.56
N TRP A 61 -14.99 -6.95 8.22
CA TRP A 61 -14.81 -5.76 7.40
C TRP A 61 -16.06 -4.88 7.45
N GLY A 62 -15.87 -3.58 7.60
CA GLY A 62 -16.95 -2.60 7.54
C GLY A 62 -17.62 -2.55 6.17
N SER A 63 -18.78 -1.92 6.13
CA SER A 63 -19.48 -1.66 4.87
C SER A 63 -18.73 -0.63 4.04
N SER A 64 -18.71 -0.85 2.72
CA SER A 64 -18.21 0.14 1.77
C SER A 64 -19.03 1.44 1.88
N THR A 65 -18.35 2.57 1.84
CA THR A 65 -18.99 3.89 1.76
C THR A 65 -19.27 4.32 0.31
N THR A 66 -18.67 3.63 -0.66
CA THR A 66 -18.76 3.95 -2.09
C THR A 66 -19.64 2.99 -2.86
N ARG A 67 -19.77 1.74 -2.40
CA ARG A 67 -20.51 0.66 -3.08
C ARG A 67 -21.49 -0.02 -2.13
N PRO A 68 -22.79 0.32 -2.18
CA PRO A 68 -23.81 -0.27 -1.32
C PRO A 68 -23.83 -1.81 -1.39
N GLY A 69 -23.79 -2.46 -0.24
CA GLY A 69 -23.79 -3.92 -0.12
C GLY A 69 -22.42 -4.59 -0.21
N CYS A 70 -21.36 -3.82 -0.53
CA CYS A 70 -19.97 -4.29 -0.54
C CYS A 70 -19.28 -3.98 0.80
N SER A 71 -18.12 -4.58 1.00
CA SER A 71 -17.28 -4.32 2.17
C SER A 71 -16.07 -3.43 1.83
N VAL A 72 -15.46 -2.85 2.86
CA VAL A 72 -14.16 -2.13 2.73
C VAL A 72 -13.11 -3.05 2.08
N ARG A 73 -13.10 -4.35 2.40
CA ARG A 73 -12.18 -5.30 1.75
C ARG A 73 -12.37 -5.35 0.24
N ASP A 74 -13.61 -5.37 -0.22
CA ASP A 74 -13.91 -5.43 -1.66
C ASP A 74 -13.48 -4.13 -2.36
N ASP A 75 -13.64 -2.99 -1.70
CA ASP A 75 -13.15 -1.69 -2.21
C ASP A 75 -11.62 -1.68 -2.31
N MET A 76 -10.92 -2.17 -1.30
CA MET A 76 -9.46 -2.21 -1.31
C MET A 76 -8.91 -3.10 -2.42
N LEU A 77 -9.49 -4.29 -2.63
CA LEU A 77 -9.08 -5.16 -3.72
C LEU A 77 -9.33 -4.52 -5.08
N GLN A 78 -10.44 -3.79 -5.24
CA GLN A 78 -10.76 -3.11 -6.49
C GLN A 78 -9.87 -1.91 -6.78
N THR A 79 -9.44 -1.20 -5.74
CA THR A 79 -8.61 0.01 -5.91
C THR A 79 -7.12 -0.28 -5.99
N GLN A 80 -6.64 -1.35 -5.37
CA GLN A 80 -5.21 -1.68 -5.31
C GLN A 80 -4.76 -2.68 -6.38
N LEU A 81 -5.69 -3.38 -7.03
CA LEU A 81 -5.38 -4.45 -7.98
C LEU A 81 -6.01 -4.19 -9.34
N THR A 82 -5.48 -4.87 -10.37
CA THR A 82 -6.10 -4.90 -11.69
C THR A 82 -7.29 -5.86 -11.66
N VAL A 83 -8.49 -5.34 -11.83
CA VAL A 83 -9.72 -6.13 -11.92
C VAL A 83 -9.80 -6.79 -13.28
N LEU A 84 -9.92 -8.11 -13.31
CA LEU A 84 -10.06 -8.92 -14.52
C LEU A 84 -11.53 -9.18 -14.84
N ALA A 85 -12.34 -9.39 -13.80
CA ALA A 85 -13.79 -9.59 -13.89
C ALA A 85 -14.43 -9.25 -12.55
N GLU A 86 -15.70 -8.88 -12.57
CA GLU A 86 -16.52 -8.83 -11.37
C GLU A 86 -17.29 -10.13 -11.23
N SER A 87 -17.07 -10.83 -10.12
CA SER A 87 -17.98 -11.90 -9.72
C SER A 87 -19.18 -11.32 -9.00
N ASP A 88 -20.22 -12.16 -8.81
CA ASP A 88 -21.44 -11.73 -8.12
C ASP A 88 -21.13 -10.94 -6.84
N ARG A 89 -21.77 -9.77 -6.72
CA ARG A 89 -21.83 -8.97 -5.50
C ARG A 89 -20.48 -8.52 -4.94
N CYS A 90 -19.74 -7.68 -5.65
CA CYS A 90 -18.63 -6.94 -5.07
C CYS A 90 -17.28 -7.66 -4.95
N ARG A 91 -17.19 -8.95 -5.23
CA ARG A 91 -15.89 -9.66 -5.17
C ARG A 91 -15.19 -9.57 -6.53
N PRO A 92 -14.13 -8.75 -6.68
CA PRO A 92 -13.39 -8.71 -7.92
C PRO A 92 -12.57 -10.00 -8.08
N ILE A 93 -12.56 -10.53 -9.30
CA ILE A 93 -11.45 -11.39 -9.75
C ILE A 93 -10.36 -10.42 -10.17
N ALA A 94 -9.26 -10.43 -9.44
CA ALA A 94 -8.23 -9.42 -9.58
C ALA A 94 -6.83 -10.00 -9.43
N GLN A 95 -5.85 -9.30 -10.00
CA GLN A 95 -4.44 -9.64 -9.89
C GLN A 95 -3.59 -8.40 -9.65
N GLY A 96 -2.39 -8.59 -9.15
CA GLY A 96 -1.44 -7.52 -8.92
C GLY A 96 -0.07 -8.03 -8.51
N ILE A 97 0.76 -7.10 -8.06
CA ILE A 97 2.07 -7.41 -7.50
C ILE A 97 1.99 -7.21 -5.99
N CYS A 98 2.38 -8.24 -5.24
CA CYS A 98 2.46 -8.16 -3.78
C CYS A 98 3.48 -7.10 -3.36
N PRO A 99 3.07 -6.07 -2.59
CA PRO A 99 3.99 -5.02 -2.16
C PRO A 99 5.04 -5.50 -1.13
N TYR A 100 4.88 -6.71 -0.58
CA TYR A 100 5.84 -7.26 0.38
C TYR A 100 6.90 -8.16 -0.28
N SER A 101 6.54 -8.89 -1.34
CA SER A 101 7.43 -9.87 -1.97
C SER A 101 7.77 -9.59 -3.43
N GLY A 102 7.10 -8.63 -4.07
CA GLY A 102 7.27 -8.39 -5.51
C GLY A 102 6.69 -9.49 -6.40
N ARG A 103 6.05 -10.52 -5.84
CA ARG A 103 5.48 -11.65 -6.58
C ARG A 103 4.05 -11.37 -7.03
N VAL A 104 3.61 -12.07 -8.07
CA VAL A 104 2.24 -11.97 -8.58
C VAL A 104 1.26 -12.57 -7.56
N ILE A 105 0.21 -11.82 -7.27
CA ILE A 105 -0.94 -12.26 -6.46
C ILE A 105 -2.19 -12.24 -7.32
N SER A 106 -3.07 -13.23 -7.13
CA SER A 106 -4.31 -13.35 -7.90
C SER A 106 -5.42 -13.98 -7.08
N SER A 107 -6.64 -13.51 -7.31
CA SER A 107 -7.86 -14.18 -6.88
C SER A 107 -8.51 -15.01 -7.99
N ASP A 108 -7.90 -15.06 -9.19
CA ASP A 108 -8.36 -15.87 -10.30
C ASP A 108 -7.96 -17.35 -10.08
N PRO A 109 -8.92 -18.28 -9.92
CA PRO A 109 -8.62 -19.69 -9.77
C PRO A 109 -7.97 -20.32 -11.00
N ALA A 110 -8.08 -19.69 -12.18
CA ALA A 110 -7.41 -20.14 -13.40
C ALA A 110 -5.92 -19.74 -13.46
N MET A 111 -5.49 -18.82 -12.62
CA MET A 111 -4.10 -18.35 -12.59
C MET A 111 -3.26 -19.19 -11.61
N ALA A 112 -2.78 -20.35 -12.04
CA ALA A 112 -2.01 -21.28 -11.20
C ALA A 112 -0.70 -20.69 -10.64
N ALA A 113 -0.15 -19.65 -11.24
CA ALA A 113 1.09 -18.99 -10.79
C ALA A 113 0.85 -17.81 -9.80
N GLY A 114 -0.41 -17.41 -9.61
CA GLY A 114 -0.76 -16.33 -8.69
C GLY A 114 -0.90 -16.82 -7.26
N GLU A 115 -0.26 -16.13 -6.31
CA GLU A 115 -0.47 -16.42 -4.89
C GLU A 115 -1.83 -15.91 -4.42
N PRO A 116 -2.52 -16.62 -3.51
CA PRO A 116 -3.79 -16.16 -2.96
C PRO A 116 -3.66 -14.79 -2.27
N ILE A 117 -4.68 -13.95 -2.48
CA ILE A 117 -4.71 -12.59 -1.94
C ILE A 117 -5.35 -12.58 -0.56
N GLU A 118 -4.68 -11.95 0.40
CA GLU A 118 -5.25 -11.50 1.67
C GLU A 118 -5.15 -9.97 1.78
N LEU A 119 -6.01 -9.37 2.62
CA LEU A 119 -5.92 -7.97 2.99
C LEU A 119 -5.29 -7.88 4.37
N ASP A 120 -4.11 -7.26 4.44
CA ASP A 120 -3.35 -7.08 5.67
C ASP A 120 -3.57 -5.69 6.27
N HIS A 121 -3.44 -5.58 7.60
CA HIS A 121 -3.28 -4.32 8.29
C HIS A 121 -1.79 -4.02 8.43
N ILE A 122 -1.30 -2.94 7.76
CA ILE A 122 0.11 -2.54 7.79
C ILE A 122 0.59 -2.40 9.24
N PHE A 123 -0.17 -1.68 10.07
CA PHE A 123 -0.01 -1.73 11.52
C PHE A 123 -1.02 -2.75 12.07
N PRO A 124 -0.56 -3.93 12.55
CA PRO A 124 -1.44 -5.02 12.95
C PRO A 124 -2.37 -4.64 14.11
N LEU A 125 -3.61 -5.17 14.11
CA LEU A 125 -4.60 -4.84 15.14
C LEU A 125 -4.15 -5.25 16.55
N SER A 126 -3.51 -6.41 16.69
CA SER A 126 -2.97 -6.89 17.97
C SER A 126 -1.84 -5.99 18.44
N ALA A 127 -0.91 -5.61 17.53
CA ALA A 127 0.14 -4.67 17.87
C ALA A 127 -0.41 -3.29 18.24
N ALA A 128 -1.42 -2.80 17.50
CA ALA A 128 -2.08 -1.55 17.83
C ALA A 128 -2.71 -1.57 19.23
N TRP A 129 -3.34 -2.69 19.60
CA TRP A 129 -3.87 -2.89 20.94
C TRP A 129 -2.79 -2.68 21.99
N ASP A 130 -1.68 -3.37 21.88
CA ASP A 130 -0.55 -3.28 22.79
C ASP A 130 0.10 -1.89 22.83
N MET A 131 0.05 -1.17 21.72
CA MET A 131 0.69 0.13 21.54
C MET A 131 -0.22 1.33 21.79
N GLY A 132 -1.43 1.10 22.36
CA GLY A 132 -2.30 2.19 22.84
C GLY A 132 -3.78 2.04 22.50
N ALA A 133 -4.15 1.24 21.49
CA ALA A 133 -5.53 1.11 21.06
C ALA A 133 -6.47 0.45 22.09
N TYR A 134 -5.93 -0.23 23.10
CA TYR A 134 -6.71 -0.77 24.21
C TYR A 134 -7.50 0.31 24.95
N ALA A 135 -6.98 1.53 24.98
CA ALA A 135 -7.61 2.68 25.64
C ALA A 135 -8.59 3.45 24.72
N TRP A 136 -8.68 3.09 23.43
CA TRP A 136 -9.55 3.82 22.51
C TRP A 136 -11.02 3.46 22.68
N PRO A 137 -11.93 4.39 22.37
CA PRO A 137 -13.34 4.05 22.21
C PRO A 137 -13.53 3.10 21.01
N MET A 138 -14.57 2.27 21.08
CA MET A 138 -14.89 1.30 20.02
C MET A 138 -14.95 1.93 18.62
N ALA A 139 -15.53 3.12 18.50
CA ALA A 139 -15.64 3.82 17.22
C ALA A 139 -14.26 4.10 16.58
N LYS A 140 -13.23 4.50 17.38
CA LYS A 140 -11.87 4.73 16.89
C LYS A 140 -11.22 3.39 16.46
N ARG A 141 -11.44 2.31 17.21
CA ARG A 141 -10.95 0.97 16.84
C ARG A 141 -11.57 0.45 15.54
N LEU A 142 -12.88 0.64 15.37
CA LEU A 142 -13.58 0.29 14.12
C LEU A 142 -13.07 1.11 12.93
N ALA A 143 -12.86 2.41 13.11
CA ALA A 143 -12.30 3.27 12.06
C ALA A 143 -10.90 2.82 11.67
N PHE A 144 -10.02 2.55 12.63
CA PHE A 144 -8.65 2.07 12.41
C PHE A 144 -8.61 0.74 11.62
N ALA A 145 -9.48 -0.20 11.98
CA ALA A 145 -9.54 -1.51 11.31
C ALA A 145 -10.03 -1.45 9.86
N ASN A 146 -10.71 -0.37 9.49
CA ASN A 146 -11.28 -0.16 8.17
C ASN A 146 -10.66 1.02 7.42
N ASP A 147 -9.59 1.61 7.95
CA ASP A 147 -8.90 2.71 7.29
C ASP A 147 -8.13 2.21 6.06
N PRO A 148 -8.46 2.70 4.84
CA PRO A 148 -7.71 2.37 3.63
C PRO A 148 -6.20 2.60 3.75
N ALA A 149 -5.76 3.60 4.52
CA ALA A 149 -4.34 3.89 4.73
C ALA A 149 -3.62 2.75 5.49
N ASN A 150 -4.34 1.99 6.31
CA ASN A 150 -3.81 0.85 7.07
C ASN A 150 -4.02 -0.50 6.37
N LEU A 151 -4.57 -0.52 5.16
CA LEU A 151 -4.97 -1.75 4.48
C LEU A 151 -4.18 -1.95 3.19
N VAL A 152 -3.66 -3.16 2.99
CA VAL A 152 -2.90 -3.51 1.79
C VAL A 152 -3.18 -4.93 1.32
N ALA A 153 -3.39 -5.09 -0.01
CA ALA A 153 -3.56 -6.39 -0.65
C ALA A 153 -2.20 -7.08 -0.82
N VAL A 154 -2.03 -8.26 -0.24
CA VAL A 154 -0.76 -8.98 -0.18
C VAL A 154 -0.94 -10.46 -0.47
N ALA A 155 0.17 -11.17 -0.68
CA ALA A 155 0.19 -12.63 -0.72
C ALA A 155 -0.17 -13.19 0.66
N LYS A 156 -1.02 -14.21 0.67
CA LYS A 156 -1.40 -14.92 1.90
C LYS A 156 -0.18 -15.38 2.71
N ALA A 157 0.85 -15.91 2.04
CA ALA A 157 2.05 -16.39 2.71
C ALA A 157 2.80 -15.25 3.44
N GLU A 158 2.91 -14.07 2.82
CA GLU A 158 3.54 -12.90 3.44
C GLU A 158 2.73 -12.38 4.63
N ASN A 159 1.39 -12.33 4.49
CA ASN A 159 0.51 -11.91 5.58
C ASN A 159 0.62 -12.84 6.80
N GLN A 160 0.65 -14.15 6.56
CA GLN A 160 0.80 -15.14 7.62
C GLN A 160 2.19 -15.09 8.26
N ALA A 161 3.25 -14.88 7.48
CA ALA A 161 4.61 -14.72 7.99
C ALA A 161 4.75 -13.46 8.85
N LYS A 162 4.11 -12.35 8.44
CA LYS A 162 4.09 -11.10 9.20
C LYS A 162 3.29 -11.24 10.50
N SER A 163 2.10 -11.85 10.44
CA SER A 163 1.20 -11.98 11.60
C SER A 163 0.96 -10.63 12.29
N ASP A 164 1.25 -10.51 13.58
CA ASP A 164 1.14 -9.28 14.36
C ASP A 164 2.50 -8.62 14.66
N SER A 165 3.54 -9.01 13.92
CA SER A 165 4.90 -8.51 14.07
C SER A 165 5.02 -7.03 13.66
N LEU A 166 5.90 -6.33 14.35
CA LEU A 166 6.37 -4.98 14.02
C LEU A 166 7.77 -5.04 13.36
N PRO A 167 8.31 -3.94 12.84
CA PRO A 167 9.53 -3.94 12.03
C PRO A 167 10.78 -4.58 12.64
N SER A 168 10.91 -4.63 13.95
CA SER A 168 12.03 -5.33 14.60
C SER A 168 11.93 -6.85 14.54
N GLU A 169 10.73 -7.39 14.25
CA GLU A 169 10.44 -8.82 14.22
C GLU A 169 10.23 -9.32 12.79
N TRP A 170 9.69 -8.46 11.91
CA TRP A 170 9.41 -8.80 10.52
C TRP A 170 9.55 -7.60 9.60
N LEU A 171 10.05 -7.84 8.41
CA LEU A 171 10.11 -6.89 7.29
C LEU A 171 9.73 -7.59 5.99
N PRO A 172 9.21 -6.85 4.98
CA PRO A 172 8.99 -7.36 3.64
C PRO A 172 10.18 -8.16 3.11
N SER A 173 9.91 -9.30 2.48
CA SER A 173 10.95 -10.17 1.89
C SER A 173 11.67 -9.45 0.74
N ASP A 174 10.97 -8.64 -0.05
CA ASP A 174 11.58 -7.73 -1.03
C ASP A 174 12.20 -6.51 -0.31
N SER A 175 13.52 -6.48 -0.24
CA SER A 175 14.25 -5.38 0.42
C SER A 175 13.98 -4.00 -0.20
N SER A 176 13.66 -3.93 -1.48
CA SER A 176 13.34 -2.67 -2.17
C SER A 176 12.03 -2.04 -1.68
N ARG A 177 11.18 -2.82 -1.03
CA ARG A 177 9.87 -2.39 -0.51
C ARG A 177 9.88 -2.02 0.97
N ARG A 178 10.99 -2.28 1.67
CA ARG A 178 11.06 -2.07 3.11
C ARG A 178 10.92 -0.61 3.51
N CYS A 179 11.53 0.32 2.76
CA CYS A 179 11.38 1.74 3.06
C CYS A 179 9.92 2.19 2.91
N TRP A 180 9.23 1.79 1.83
CA TRP A 180 7.79 2.03 1.69
C TRP A 180 7.00 1.50 2.89
N TYR A 181 7.21 0.24 3.25
CA TYR A 181 6.48 -0.39 4.36
C TYR A 181 6.64 0.36 5.69
N VAL A 182 7.89 0.69 6.05
CA VAL A 182 8.13 1.38 7.33
C VAL A 182 7.65 2.82 7.32
N ASN A 183 7.64 3.50 6.17
CA ASN A 183 7.02 4.82 6.03
C ASN A 183 5.51 4.76 6.24
N GLN A 184 4.81 3.82 5.59
CA GLN A 184 3.38 3.63 5.80
C GLN A 184 3.06 3.35 7.26
N LEU A 185 3.83 2.46 7.90
CA LEU A 185 3.64 2.14 9.32
C LEU A 185 3.87 3.37 10.22
N ALA A 186 4.87 4.20 9.91
CA ALA A 186 5.12 5.45 10.65
C ALA A 186 3.98 6.45 10.48
N ASP A 187 3.47 6.62 9.27
CA ASP A 187 2.36 7.54 8.99
C ASP A 187 1.09 7.11 9.74
N ILE A 188 0.79 5.81 9.76
CA ILE A 188 -0.32 5.24 10.53
C ILE A 188 -0.10 5.44 12.03
N ALA A 189 1.11 5.15 12.54
CA ALA A 189 1.42 5.30 13.95
C ALA A 189 1.19 6.74 14.42
N VAL A 190 1.66 7.73 13.66
CA VAL A 190 1.49 9.15 13.96
C VAL A 190 0.02 9.57 13.85
N THR A 191 -0.68 9.16 12.79
CA THR A 191 -2.09 9.51 12.57
C THR A 191 -2.99 9.03 13.70
N TYR A 192 -2.70 7.84 14.21
CA TYR A 192 -3.51 7.21 15.27
C TYR A 192 -2.94 7.37 16.67
N GLU A 193 -1.81 8.07 16.81
CA GLU A 193 -1.12 8.27 18.09
C GLU A 193 -0.72 6.94 18.75
N LEU A 194 -0.32 5.96 17.93
CA LEU A 194 0.21 4.69 18.39
C LEU A 194 1.71 4.81 18.68
N ALA A 195 2.15 4.18 19.76
CA ALA A 195 3.57 4.05 20.02
C ALA A 195 4.20 2.95 19.14
N VAL A 196 5.53 2.98 19.03
CA VAL A 196 6.35 1.88 18.54
C VAL A 196 7.46 1.59 19.54
N SER A 197 8.05 0.39 19.53
CA SER A 197 9.19 0.13 20.41
C SER A 197 10.45 0.88 19.92
N ALA A 198 11.41 1.10 20.81
CA ALA A 198 12.69 1.68 20.44
C ALA A 198 13.43 0.83 19.41
N ALA A 199 13.29 -0.51 19.49
CA ALA A 199 13.85 -1.45 18.51
C ALA A 199 13.18 -1.28 17.13
N ASP A 200 11.85 -1.19 17.07
CA ASP A 200 11.11 -0.95 15.83
C ASP A 200 11.53 0.37 15.19
N ALA A 201 11.55 1.44 15.98
CA ALA A 201 11.96 2.76 15.49
C ALA A 201 13.40 2.77 14.95
N ALA A 202 14.31 2.01 15.55
CA ALA A 202 15.68 1.87 15.06
C ALA A 202 15.73 1.13 13.71
N VAL A 203 15.03 0.00 13.59
CA VAL A 203 14.93 -0.77 12.34
C VAL A 203 14.29 0.09 11.25
N MET A 204 13.17 0.75 11.54
CA MET A 204 12.46 1.61 10.58
C MET A 204 13.37 2.68 10.00
N ARG A 205 14.13 3.39 10.84
CA ARG A 205 15.09 4.40 10.38
C ARG A 205 16.20 3.83 9.49
N HIS A 206 16.60 2.59 9.72
CA HIS A 206 17.65 1.95 8.94
C HIS A 206 17.18 1.51 7.54
N GLN A 207 15.88 1.26 7.35
CA GLN A 207 15.33 0.83 6.06
C GLN A 207 15.20 1.97 5.04
N CYS A 208 15.20 3.23 5.48
CA CYS A 208 15.07 4.39 4.59
C CYS A 208 16.32 5.25 4.64
N PRO A 209 16.98 5.52 3.50
CA PRO A 209 18.11 6.47 3.47
C PRO A 209 17.63 7.86 3.91
N MET A 210 18.51 8.58 4.60
CA MET A 210 18.36 10.02 4.77
C MET A 210 18.62 10.67 3.41
N GLY A 211 17.62 11.41 2.90
CA GLY A 211 17.75 12.16 1.66
C GLY A 211 18.72 13.32 1.79
#